data_55aad0608ab4dfa89dc382d6fcca23f4
#
_entry.id   55aad0608ab4dfa89dc382d6fcca23f4
#
_cell.length_a   1.000
_cell.length_b   1.000
_cell.length_c   1.000
_cell.angle_alpha   90.00
_cell.angle_beta   90.00
_cell.angle_gamma   90.00
#
_symmetry.space_group_name_H-M   'P 1'
#
loop_
_entity.id
_entity.type
_entity.pdbx_description
1 polymer ?
#
loop_
_entity_poly.entity_id
_entity_poly.type
_entity_poly.pdbx_seq_one_letter_code
_entity_poly.pdbx_strand_id
1 'polypeptide(L)'
;GGNSSHPAGSHEVKKVIGGGGGGGGARVLCEMPALSSRRERVRKEGLIALTADYVRQRSEKLAVETQFRVQNYTVPLHRPAEFSLSAVYGFGRQRAKRLAAEVGLHGAYPLNRMRESQRSYIRRALAAACVNYDDPAQAAGAALQKEVSLNIKRLKEIRCYRGIRHELRLPSRGQRTKGNARTRRRMGPLN
;
A
#
# COMPACT_ATOMS: atom_id res chain seq x y z
N GLY A 1 -33.10 -40.25 -27.37
CA GLY A 1 -34.23 -39.42 -27.80
C GLY A 1 -34.22 -38.11 -27.08
N GLY A 2 -34.32 -36.97 -27.76
CA GLY A 2 -34.61 -35.66 -27.14
C GLY A 2 -33.55 -34.59 -27.42
N ASN A 3 -33.45 -34.14 -28.67
CA ASN A 3 -32.84 -32.87 -29.07
C ASN A 3 -33.73 -31.72 -28.59
N SER A 4 -33.14 -30.74 -27.91
CA SER A 4 -33.73 -29.40 -27.77
C SER A 4 -32.73 -28.35 -28.23
N SER A 5 -32.94 -27.91 -29.46
CA SER A 5 -32.33 -26.81 -30.17
C SER A 5 -32.66 -25.46 -29.55
N HIS A 6 -31.66 -24.65 -29.19
CA HIS A 6 -31.83 -23.22 -28.93
C HIS A 6 -31.70 -22.43 -30.23
N PRO A 7 -32.56 -21.45 -30.49
CA PRO A 7 -32.42 -20.56 -31.64
C PRO A 7 -31.46 -19.44 -31.33
N ALA A 8 -30.46 -19.27 -32.19
CA ALA A 8 -29.57 -18.15 -32.25
C ALA A 8 -30.32 -16.92 -32.81
N GLY A 9 -30.48 -15.86 -32.01
CA GLY A 9 -30.97 -14.56 -32.46
C GLY A 9 -29.83 -13.78 -33.11
N SER A 10 -29.76 -13.80 -34.42
CA SER A 10 -28.89 -12.97 -35.22
C SER A 10 -29.41 -11.55 -35.33
N HIS A 11 -28.79 -10.60 -34.63
CA HIS A 11 -29.01 -9.18 -34.88
C HIS A 11 -28.29 -8.75 -36.15
N GLU A 12 -29.03 -8.59 -37.21
CA GLU A 12 -28.64 -8.11 -38.52
C GLU A 12 -28.33 -6.60 -38.43
N VAL A 13 -27.05 -6.23 -38.51
CA VAL A 13 -26.63 -4.83 -38.61
C VAL A 13 -26.76 -4.42 -40.08
N LYS A 14 -27.78 -3.68 -40.42
CA LYS A 14 -27.96 -3.05 -41.74
C LYS A 14 -26.88 -1.97 -41.94
N LYS A 15 -25.92 -2.30 -42.80
CA LYS A 15 -24.91 -1.41 -43.32
C LYS A 15 -25.53 -0.52 -44.39
N VAL A 16 -25.83 0.73 -44.05
CA VAL A 16 -26.23 1.73 -45.07
C VAL A 16 -24.96 2.36 -45.63
N ILE A 17 -24.65 1.98 -46.87
CA ILE A 17 -23.63 2.64 -47.67
C ILE A 17 -24.33 3.76 -48.44
N GLY A 18 -24.06 5.00 -48.06
CA GLY A 18 -24.44 6.20 -48.83
C GLY A 18 -23.19 7.02 -49.10
N GLY A 19 -22.81 7.10 -50.40
CA GLY A 19 -21.66 7.85 -50.83
C GLY A 19 -21.91 9.34 -50.97
N GLY A 20 -20.81 10.09 -50.97
CA GLY A 20 -20.73 11.37 -51.71
C GLY A 20 -20.61 12.62 -50.84
N GLY A 21 -19.40 13.19 -50.77
CA GLY A 21 -19.14 14.59 -51.05
C GLY A 21 -19.33 15.64 -49.93
N GLY A 22 -18.24 16.28 -49.55
CA GLY A 22 -18.30 17.69 -49.16
C GLY A 22 -18.14 18.02 -47.68
N GLY A 23 -17.05 18.69 -47.37
CA GLY A 23 -16.58 19.20 -46.09
C GLY A 23 -17.59 19.88 -45.19
N GLY A 24 -17.37 19.71 -43.95
CA GLY A 24 -18.10 20.41 -42.91
C GLY A 24 -18.19 19.48 -41.67
N GLY A 25 -17.36 19.70 -40.70
CA GLY A 25 -17.36 18.96 -39.44
C GLY A 25 -18.69 19.11 -38.70
N ALA A 26 -19.67 18.30 -39.02
CA ALA A 26 -20.89 18.19 -38.25
C ALA A 26 -20.53 17.46 -36.93
N ARG A 27 -20.38 18.24 -35.87
CA ARG A 27 -20.48 17.70 -34.52
C ARG A 27 -21.86 17.07 -34.41
N VAL A 28 -21.90 15.76 -34.41
CA VAL A 28 -23.10 15.02 -33.98
C VAL A 28 -23.28 15.32 -32.50
N LEU A 29 -23.98 16.41 -32.23
CA LEU A 29 -24.58 16.61 -30.91
C LEU A 29 -25.62 15.50 -30.77
N CYS A 30 -25.31 14.48 -29.96
CA CYS A 30 -26.33 13.59 -29.45
C CYS A 30 -27.31 14.47 -28.67
N GLU A 31 -28.38 14.90 -29.36
CA GLU A 31 -29.52 15.50 -28.68
C GLU A 31 -30.08 14.50 -27.70
N MET A 32 -29.71 14.71 -26.44
CA MET A 32 -30.36 13.99 -25.34
C MET A 32 -31.83 14.40 -25.36
N PRO A 33 -32.78 13.45 -25.41
CA PRO A 33 -34.19 13.78 -25.43
C PRO A 33 -34.51 14.69 -24.25
N ALA A 34 -35.10 15.85 -24.54
CA ALA A 34 -35.52 16.79 -23.52
C ALA A 34 -36.43 16.08 -22.53
N LEU A 35 -36.05 16.04 -21.28
CA LEU A 35 -36.82 15.44 -20.22
C LEU A 35 -38.15 16.15 -20.08
N SER A 36 -39.22 15.49 -20.53
CA SER A 36 -40.56 16.09 -20.72
C SER A 36 -41.29 16.41 -19.41
N SER A 37 -40.79 15.94 -18.25
CA SER A 37 -41.42 16.26 -16.98
C SER A 37 -40.44 16.62 -15.87
N ARG A 38 -40.82 17.61 -15.05
CA ARG A 38 -40.09 18.02 -13.84
C ARG A 38 -39.88 16.84 -12.88
N ARG A 39 -40.80 15.86 -12.84
CA ARG A 39 -40.73 14.66 -12.00
C ARG A 39 -39.63 13.69 -12.44
N GLU A 40 -39.35 13.57 -13.73
CA GLU A 40 -38.27 12.73 -14.26
C GLU A 40 -36.90 13.34 -14.02
N ARG A 41 -36.78 14.66 -14.09
CA ARG A 41 -35.55 15.39 -13.73
C ARG A 41 -35.20 15.14 -12.27
N VAL A 42 -36.11 15.36 -11.36
CA VAL A 42 -35.91 15.16 -9.92
C VAL A 42 -35.56 13.69 -9.60
N ARG A 43 -36.18 12.71 -10.28
CA ARG A 43 -35.79 11.30 -10.13
C ARG A 43 -34.38 11.02 -10.59
N LYS A 44 -33.97 11.56 -11.73
CA LYS A 44 -32.61 11.37 -12.26
C LYS A 44 -31.55 12.07 -11.39
N GLU A 45 -31.83 13.27 -10.93
CA GLU A 45 -30.94 14.00 -10.01
C GLU A 45 -30.79 13.24 -8.68
N GLY A 46 -31.88 12.72 -8.12
CA GLY A 46 -31.85 11.88 -6.93
C GLY A 46 -31.06 10.57 -7.15
N LEU A 47 -31.21 9.92 -8.28
CA LEU A 47 -30.44 8.71 -8.62
C LEU A 47 -28.96 8.99 -8.80
N ILE A 48 -28.61 10.13 -9.44
CA ILE A 48 -27.22 10.56 -9.61
C ILE A 48 -26.59 10.90 -8.25
N ALA A 49 -27.33 11.56 -7.35
CA ALA A 49 -26.86 11.84 -6.01
C ALA A 49 -26.60 10.57 -5.22
N LEU A 50 -27.53 9.61 -5.23
CA LEU A 50 -27.38 8.30 -4.57
C LEU A 50 -26.18 7.50 -5.11
N THR A 51 -25.95 7.54 -6.43
CA THR A 51 -24.78 6.87 -7.02
C THR A 51 -23.48 7.57 -6.67
N ALA A 52 -23.46 8.90 -6.61
CA ALA A 52 -22.31 9.66 -6.19
C ALA A 52 -21.94 9.39 -4.72
N ASP A 53 -22.91 9.35 -3.83
CA ASP A 53 -22.70 9.01 -2.42
C ASP A 53 -22.21 7.57 -2.24
N TYR A 54 -22.77 6.62 -2.99
CA TYR A 54 -22.31 5.24 -2.99
C TYR A 54 -20.85 5.13 -3.45
N VAL A 55 -20.48 5.82 -4.53
CA VAL A 55 -19.09 5.85 -5.03
C VAL A 55 -18.16 6.50 -4.00
N ARG A 56 -18.60 7.61 -3.36
CA ARG A 56 -17.83 8.28 -2.30
C ARG A 56 -17.61 7.35 -1.11
N GLN A 57 -18.66 6.74 -0.56
CA GLN A 57 -18.56 5.79 0.54
C GLN A 57 -17.66 4.60 0.21
N ARG A 58 -17.75 4.09 -1.01
CA ARG A 58 -16.90 2.99 -1.47
C ARG A 58 -15.45 3.42 -1.62
N SER A 59 -15.18 4.64 -2.12
CA SER A 59 -13.84 5.19 -2.20
C SER A 59 -13.23 5.46 -0.82
N GLU A 60 -14.02 5.96 0.13
CA GLU A 60 -13.60 6.15 1.53
C GLU A 60 -13.28 4.81 2.20
N LYS A 61 -14.12 3.79 2.04
CA LYS A 61 -13.84 2.42 2.53
C LYS A 61 -12.57 1.85 1.91
N LEU A 62 -12.36 2.01 0.60
CA LEU A 62 -11.14 1.59 -0.09
C LEU A 62 -9.91 2.37 0.40
N ALA A 63 -10.04 3.66 0.66
CA ALA A 63 -8.96 4.48 1.20
C ALA A 63 -8.55 4.04 2.62
N VAL A 64 -9.52 3.67 3.47
CA VAL A 64 -9.26 3.10 4.80
C VAL A 64 -8.61 1.71 4.69
N GLU A 65 -8.99 0.92 3.69
CA GLU A 65 -8.42 -0.42 3.46
C GLU A 65 -7.05 -0.41 2.78
N THR A 66 -6.60 0.74 2.24
CA THR A 66 -5.29 0.83 1.57
C THR A 66 -4.11 0.81 2.54
N GLN A 67 -4.35 1.04 3.82
CA GLN A 67 -3.31 1.12 4.83
C GLN A 67 -3.60 0.17 6.00
N PHE A 68 -2.61 -0.63 6.32
CA PHE A 68 -2.61 -1.48 7.50
C PHE A 68 -1.65 -0.89 8.53
N ARG A 69 -2.18 -0.40 9.64
CA ARG A 69 -1.37 0.23 10.68
C ARG A 69 -1.09 -0.76 11.80
N VAL A 70 0.19 -0.87 12.14
CA VAL A 70 0.66 -1.67 13.30
C VAL A 70 1.54 -0.76 14.15
N GLN A 71 1.06 -0.39 15.32
CA GLN A 71 1.70 0.61 16.17
C GLN A 71 2.00 1.91 15.40
N ASN A 72 3.27 2.29 15.28
CA ASN A 72 3.71 3.50 14.58
C ASN A 72 4.07 3.28 13.11
N TYR A 73 3.92 2.03 12.61
CA TYR A 73 4.28 1.69 11.23
C TYR A 73 3.04 1.53 10.36
N THR A 74 3.07 2.16 9.21
CA THR A 74 2.05 1.99 8.17
C THR A 74 2.55 1.00 7.14
N VAL A 75 1.87 -0.13 7.02
CA VAL A 75 2.20 -1.22 6.10
C VAL A 75 1.38 -1.04 4.83
N PRO A 76 2.01 -0.87 3.65
CA PRO A 76 1.29 -0.71 2.39
C PRO A 76 0.65 -2.04 1.97
N LEU A 77 -0.67 -2.05 1.72
CA LEU A 77 -1.41 -3.26 1.37
C LEU A 77 -1.32 -3.66 -0.11
N HIS A 78 -0.99 -2.72 -1.00
CA HIS A 78 -0.96 -2.95 -2.45
C HIS A 78 0.27 -3.72 -2.93
N ARG A 79 1.29 -3.85 -2.10
CA ARG A 79 2.54 -4.55 -2.42
C ARG A 79 2.48 -6.03 -2.02
N PRO A 80 3.34 -6.88 -2.58
CA PRO A 80 3.53 -8.25 -2.12
C PRO A 80 3.85 -8.32 -0.62
N ALA A 81 3.40 -9.39 0.06
CA ALA A 81 3.51 -9.55 1.50
C ALA A 81 4.94 -9.36 2.02
N GLU A 82 5.94 -9.93 1.33
CA GLU A 82 7.35 -9.82 1.74
C GLU A 82 7.87 -8.38 1.75
N PHE A 83 7.44 -7.56 0.80
CA PHE A 83 7.86 -6.15 0.72
C PHE A 83 7.03 -5.24 1.61
N SER A 84 5.76 -5.55 1.78
CA SER A 84 4.87 -4.77 2.65
C SER A 84 5.28 -4.91 4.12
N LEU A 85 5.53 -6.13 4.58
CA LEU A 85 5.95 -6.40 5.95
C LEU A 85 7.37 -5.86 6.23
N SER A 86 8.22 -5.77 5.23
CA SER A 86 9.56 -5.17 5.38
C SER A 86 9.55 -3.65 5.62
N ALA A 87 8.39 -2.98 5.54
CA ALA A 87 8.24 -1.59 5.94
C ALA A 87 8.44 -1.36 7.44
N VAL A 88 8.27 -2.40 8.26
CA VAL A 88 8.52 -2.34 9.70
C VAL A 88 10.02 -2.42 9.95
N TYR A 89 10.55 -1.48 10.73
CA TYR A 89 11.98 -1.46 11.07
C TYR A 89 12.39 -2.77 11.77
N GLY A 90 13.48 -3.38 11.30
CA GLY A 90 13.95 -4.68 11.79
C GLY A 90 13.32 -5.90 11.12
N PHE A 91 12.28 -5.74 10.30
CA PHE A 91 11.74 -6.79 9.46
C PHE A 91 12.39 -6.74 8.07
N GLY A 92 13.39 -7.59 7.86
CA GLY A 92 13.96 -7.80 6.53
C GLY A 92 13.12 -8.81 5.72
N ARG A 93 13.46 -8.99 4.44
CA ARG A 93 12.73 -9.91 3.53
C ARG A 93 12.60 -11.34 4.09
N GLN A 94 13.63 -11.88 4.73
CA GLN A 94 13.59 -13.24 5.28
C GLN A 94 12.59 -13.38 6.44
N ARG A 95 12.57 -12.42 7.38
CA ARG A 95 11.60 -12.42 8.48
C ARG A 95 10.19 -12.22 7.96
N ALA A 96 10.02 -11.33 6.97
CA ALA A 96 8.74 -11.09 6.32
C ALA A 96 8.21 -12.34 5.61
N LYS A 97 9.09 -13.10 4.91
CA LYS A 97 8.71 -14.38 4.27
C LYS A 97 8.30 -15.43 5.30
N ARG A 98 9.04 -15.56 6.40
CA ARG A 98 8.69 -16.51 7.49
C ARG A 98 7.32 -16.20 8.07
N LEU A 99 7.08 -14.92 8.42
CA LEU A 99 5.79 -14.49 8.96
C LEU A 99 4.65 -14.70 7.94
N ALA A 100 4.88 -14.43 6.67
CA ALA A 100 3.89 -14.70 5.62
C ALA A 100 3.57 -16.21 5.52
N ALA A 101 4.59 -17.06 5.58
CA ALA A 101 4.44 -18.53 5.55
C ALA A 101 3.66 -19.05 6.77
N GLU A 102 3.92 -18.52 7.98
CA GLU A 102 3.17 -18.86 9.21
C GLU A 102 1.67 -18.56 9.07
N VAL A 103 1.33 -17.50 8.35
CA VAL A 103 -0.06 -17.11 8.07
C VAL A 103 -0.67 -17.90 6.89
N GLY A 104 0.14 -18.70 6.21
CA GLY A 104 -0.26 -19.44 5.02
C GLY A 104 -0.34 -18.56 3.76
N LEU A 105 0.40 -17.44 3.72
CA LEU A 105 0.47 -16.57 2.57
C LEU A 105 1.76 -16.81 1.78
N HIS A 106 1.64 -16.90 0.46
CA HIS A 106 2.81 -16.85 -0.39
C HIS A 106 3.44 -15.45 -0.36
N GLY A 107 4.78 -15.35 -0.39
CA GLY A 107 5.49 -14.07 -0.31
C GLY A 107 5.09 -13.02 -1.34
N ALA A 108 4.71 -13.46 -2.55
CA ALA A 108 4.21 -12.60 -3.63
C ALA A 108 2.72 -12.22 -3.50
N TYR A 109 2.00 -12.76 -2.51
CA TYR A 109 0.58 -12.49 -2.35
C TYR A 109 0.34 -11.04 -1.89
N PRO A 110 -0.56 -10.27 -2.51
CA PRO A 110 -0.83 -8.90 -2.12
C PRO A 110 -1.65 -8.85 -0.83
N LEU A 111 -1.23 -8.03 0.13
CA LEU A 111 -1.86 -7.96 1.45
C LEU A 111 -3.31 -7.41 1.44
N ASN A 112 -3.72 -6.72 0.39
CA ASN A 112 -5.10 -6.21 0.27
C ASN A 112 -6.16 -7.31 0.20
N ARG A 113 -5.79 -8.52 -0.27
CA ARG A 113 -6.70 -9.68 -0.41
C ARG A 113 -6.72 -10.59 0.81
N MET A 114 -6.01 -10.22 1.90
CA MET A 114 -6.01 -11.00 3.13
C MET A 114 -7.38 -11.02 3.79
N ARG A 115 -7.68 -12.14 4.44
CA ARG A 115 -8.82 -12.28 5.35
C ARG A 115 -8.54 -11.52 6.66
N GLU A 116 -9.58 -11.09 7.36
CA GLU A 116 -9.41 -10.36 8.63
C GLU A 116 -8.72 -11.21 9.71
N SER A 117 -8.95 -12.52 9.73
CA SER A 117 -8.23 -13.45 10.63
C SER A 117 -6.71 -13.44 10.40
N GLN A 118 -6.29 -13.37 9.13
CA GLN A 118 -4.88 -13.27 8.76
C GLN A 118 -4.29 -11.90 9.14
N ARG A 119 -5.06 -10.82 8.94
CA ARG A 119 -4.66 -9.46 9.36
C ARG A 119 -4.48 -9.37 10.86
N SER A 120 -5.38 -9.94 11.64
CA SER A 120 -5.30 -9.94 13.11
C SER A 120 -4.10 -10.71 13.61
N TYR A 121 -3.78 -11.86 12.99
CA TYR A 121 -2.58 -12.64 13.30
C TYR A 121 -1.30 -11.85 13.04
N ILE A 122 -1.17 -11.25 11.84
CA ILE A 122 0.00 -10.43 11.48
C ILE A 122 0.15 -9.25 12.44
N ARG A 123 -0.96 -8.57 12.77
CA ARG A 123 -0.94 -7.46 13.73
C ARG A 123 -0.42 -7.90 15.09
N ARG A 124 -0.87 -9.04 15.58
CA ARG A 124 -0.44 -9.62 16.87
C ARG A 124 1.05 -10.02 16.83
N ALA A 125 1.49 -10.71 15.79
CA ALA A 125 2.88 -11.15 15.65
C ALA A 125 3.84 -9.95 15.51
N LEU A 126 3.49 -8.94 14.72
CA LEU A 126 4.28 -7.71 14.61
C LEU A 126 4.29 -6.92 15.92
N ALA A 127 3.16 -6.81 16.61
CA ALA A 127 3.09 -6.12 17.90
C ALA A 127 3.97 -6.84 18.95
N ALA A 128 3.92 -8.16 19.03
CA ALA A 128 4.77 -8.94 19.91
C ALA A 128 6.27 -8.72 19.62
N ALA A 129 6.69 -8.76 18.35
CA ALA A 129 8.06 -8.49 17.94
C ALA A 129 8.54 -7.05 18.25
N CYS A 130 7.62 -6.08 18.28
CA CYS A 130 7.94 -4.70 18.62
C CYS A 130 8.04 -4.42 20.12
N VAL A 131 7.50 -5.30 20.97
CA VAL A 131 7.48 -5.17 22.44
C VAL A 131 8.55 -6.02 23.11
N ASN A 132 8.89 -7.19 22.54
CA ASN A 132 9.81 -8.12 23.16
C ASN A 132 11.25 -7.57 23.18
N TYR A 133 11.73 -7.32 24.37
CA TYR A 133 13.11 -6.89 24.64
C TYR A 133 14.07 -8.06 24.92
N ASP A 134 13.53 -9.23 25.27
CA ASP A 134 14.31 -10.32 25.80
C ASP A 134 15.19 -10.99 24.74
N ASP A 135 14.68 -11.06 23.49
CA ASP A 135 15.44 -11.61 22.37
C ASP A 135 15.81 -10.53 21.35
N PRO A 136 17.04 -9.99 21.34
CA PRO A 136 17.47 -8.96 20.39
C PRO A 136 17.38 -9.43 18.93
N ALA A 137 17.51 -10.74 18.68
CA ALA A 137 17.38 -11.32 17.35
C ALA A 137 15.93 -11.22 16.80
N GLN A 138 14.94 -11.21 17.69
CA GLN A 138 13.53 -11.12 17.34
C GLN A 138 12.98 -9.70 17.46
N ALA A 139 13.66 -8.82 18.17
CA ALA A 139 13.25 -7.44 18.36
C ALA A 139 13.05 -6.72 17.01
N ALA A 140 12.03 -5.89 16.95
CA ALA A 140 11.69 -5.08 15.79
C ALA A 140 11.14 -3.71 16.23
N GLY A 141 10.97 -2.80 15.28
CA GLY A 141 10.34 -1.52 15.51
C GLY A 141 11.04 -0.69 16.58
N ALA A 142 10.27 -0.17 17.51
CA ALA A 142 10.74 0.71 18.58
C ALA A 142 11.70 0.01 19.56
N ALA A 143 11.45 -1.27 19.85
CA ALA A 143 12.32 -2.06 20.73
C ALA A 143 13.74 -2.15 20.18
N LEU A 144 13.88 -2.50 18.90
CA LEU A 144 15.19 -2.58 18.25
C LEU A 144 15.85 -1.20 18.13
N GLN A 145 15.10 -0.13 17.88
CA GLN A 145 15.64 1.23 17.86
C GLN A 145 16.22 1.63 19.22
N LYS A 146 15.49 1.31 20.29
CA LYS A 146 15.94 1.58 21.65
C LYS A 146 17.21 0.80 21.99
N GLU A 147 17.27 -0.47 21.64
CA GLU A 147 18.47 -1.29 21.83
C GLU A 147 19.69 -0.71 21.11
N VAL A 148 19.52 -0.37 19.82
CA VAL A 148 20.62 0.26 19.03
C VAL A 148 21.06 1.57 19.66
N SER A 149 20.13 2.41 20.14
CA SER A 149 20.45 3.67 20.78
C SER A 149 21.20 3.48 22.11
N LEU A 150 20.79 2.49 22.93
CA LEU A 150 21.47 2.13 24.17
C LEU A 150 22.92 1.63 23.92
N ASN A 151 23.10 0.80 22.91
CA ASN A 151 24.42 0.31 22.51
C ASN A 151 25.35 1.45 22.09
N ILE A 152 24.82 2.42 21.32
CA ILE A 152 25.59 3.62 20.94
C ILE A 152 25.88 4.51 22.15
N LYS A 153 24.90 4.69 23.04
CA LYS A 153 25.07 5.46 24.27
C LYS A 153 26.18 4.88 25.14
N ARG A 154 26.19 3.58 25.33
CA ARG A 154 27.27 2.86 26.05
C ARG A 154 28.64 3.15 25.46
N LEU A 155 28.80 3.11 24.13
CA LEU A 155 30.07 3.41 23.46
C LEU A 155 30.53 4.85 23.67
N LYS A 156 29.58 5.80 23.72
CA LYS A 156 29.85 7.22 24.02
C LYS A 156 30.30 7.41 25.49
N GLU A 157 29.66 6.76 26.43
CA GLU A 157 29.97 6.80 27.86
C GLU A 157 31.38 6.28 28.15
N ILE A 158 31.75 5.17 27.52
CA ILE A 158 33.12 4.60 27.63
C ILE A 158 34.16 5.52 26.95
N ARG A 159 33.75 6.51 26.15
CA ARG A 159 34.61 7.39 25.35
C ARG A 159 35.58 6.67 24.42
N CYS A 160 35.18 5.50 23.92
CA CYS A 160 35.99 4.77 22.95
C CYS A 160 36.04 5.51 21.59
N TYR A 161 36.99 5.21 20.75
CA TYR A 161 37.12 5.83 19.43
C TYR A 161 35.82 5.76 18.61
N ARG A 162 35.14 4.62 18.61
CA ARG A 162 33.83 4.45 17.93
C ARG A 162 32.76 5.36 18.52
N GLY A 163 32.70 5.52 19.84
CA GLY A 163 31.77 6.39 20.53
C GLY A 163 31.98 7.86 20.14
N ILE A 164 33.20 8.33 20.15
CA ILE A 164 33.57 9.71 19.73
C ILE A 164 33.21 9.92 18.26
N ARG A 165 33.44 8.94 17.39
CA ARG A 165 33.05 9.03 15.97
C ARG A 165 31.52 9.11 15.79
N HIS A 166 30.73 8.41 16.62
CA HIS A 166 29.27 8.53 16.64
C HIS A 166 28.81 9.92 17.09
N GLU A 167 29.44 10.49 18.09
CA GLU A 167 29.19 11.84 18.61
C GLU A 167 29.44 12.92 17.55
N LEU A 168 30.60 12.85 16.91
CA LEU A 168 31.02 13.77 15.84
C LEU A 168 30.28 13.53 14.50
N ARG A 169 29.39 12.56 14.42
CA ARG A 169 28.65 12.17 13.19
C ARG A 169 29.61 11.81 12.04
N LEU A 170 30.70 11.16 12.36
CA LEU A 170 31.72 10.70 11.41
C LEU A 170 31.61 9.17 11.19
N PRO A 171 32.09 8.67 10.05
CA PRO A 171 32.22 7.24 9.84
C PRO A 171 33.08 6.60 10.91
N SER A 172 32.63 5.44 11.45
CA SER A 172 33.27 4.74 12.57
C SER A 172 34.08 3.49 12.18
N ARG A 173 34.21 3.22 10.87
CA ARG A 173 34.84 2.01 10.33
C ARG A 173 36.09 2.32 9.46
N GLY A 174 36.80 3.40 9.71
CA GLY A 174 38.03 3.75 8.98
C GLY A 174 37.82 4.32 7.58
N GLN A 175 36.56 4.68 7.19
CA GLN A 175 36.34 5.27 5.89
C GLN A 175 36.97 6.68 5.79
N ARG A 176 37.44 7.01 4.59
CA ARG A 176 37.98 8.33 4.26
C ARG A 176 36.92 9.43 4.43
N THR A 177 37.23 10.51 5.08
CA THR A 177 36.31 11.60 5.40
C THR A 177 36.41 12.82 4.48
N LYS A 178 37.42 12.88 3.60
CA LYS A 178 37.68 14.05 2.75
C LYS A 178 36.59 14.31 1.70
N GLY A 179 35.95 13.27 1.13
CA GLY A 179 34.93 13.40 0.11
C GLY A 179 33.58 12.71 0.46
N ASN A 180 33.60 11.53 1.05
CA ASN A 180 32.49 10.60 1.07
C ASN A 180 31.69 10.50 2.39
N ALA A 181 31.91 11.41 3.35
CA ALA A 181 31.23 11.39 4.64
C ALA A 181 29.89 12.15 4.68
N ARG A 182 29.36 12.59 3.52
CA ARG A 182 28.20 13.46 3.42
C ARG A 182 26.93 12.81 3.99
N THR A 183 26.70 11.55 3.68
CA THR A 183 25.52 10.79 4.17
C THR A 183 25.54 10.71 5.69
N ARG A 184 26.67 10.37 6.29
CA ARG A 184 26.80 10.26 7.75
C ARG A 184 26.58 11.59 8.47
N ARG A 185 27.06 12.69 7.90
CA ARG A 185 26.82 14.05 8.44
C ARG A 185 25.38 14.48 8.41
N ARG A 186 24.61 14.02 7.39
CA ARG A 186 23.16 14.28 7.26
C ARG A 186 22.30 13.47 8.22
N MET A 187 22.73 12.25 8.56
CA MET A 187 22.03 11.45 9.55
C MET A 187 22.10 12.17 10.87
N GLY A 188 20.94 12.49 11.44
CA GLY A 188 20.83 13.08 12.77
C GLY A 188 21.53 12.24 13.83
N PRO A 189 21.65 12.75 15.07
CA PRO A 189 22.12 11.94 16.18
C PRO A 189 21.21 10.71 16.28
N LEU A 190 21.83 9.53 16.31
CA LEU A 190 21.16 8.34 16.76
C LEU A 190 21.03 8.52 18.29
N ASN A 191 19.88 9.02 18.70
CA ASN A 191 19.52 9.14 20.10
C ASN A 191 19.22 7.78 20.66
#